data_27f04d504655cfce34f1bfe4fdfa7f44
#
_entry.id   27f04d504655cfce34f1bfe4fdfa7f44
#
_cell.length_a   1.000
_cell.length_b   1.000
_cell.length_c   1.000
_cell.angle_alpha   90.00
_cell.angle_beta   90.00
_cell.angle_gamma   90.00
#
_symmetry.space_group_name_H-M   'P 1'
#
loop_
_entity.id
_entity.type
_entity.pdbx_description
1 polymer ?
#
loop_
_entity_poly.entity_id
_entity_poly.type
_entity_poly.pdbx_seq_one_letter_code
_entity_poly.pdbx_strand_id
1 'polypeptide(L)'
;KMGVSTVASYTGAQIFEAIGLGSELIDEYFTGTVSRLGGIGLDEVASEVASRHAVAYPKNPERRAHRKLELGGEYQWRREGEYHLFNPETVFKLQHATRAKRYDIFKQYTQLVNDQSKHLATLRGLFEFNGEGRTAISIDEVESVSDIVKRFSTGAMSYGSISAEAHETLAVAMNSIGGKSNTGEGGEDPERLYDPSRRSSIKQVASGRFGVTSEYLVNADDLQIKMAQGAKPGEGGQLPGHKVYPWVAKTRHSTPGVGLISPPPHHDIYSIEDLKQLIHDLKNSNPSARVHVKLVAEVGVGTVAAGVSKAKADVVLISGHDGGTGASPLTSLKHAGGPWELGLAEAQQTLMLNGLRNRIVVQADGQMKTGRDVVVAALLGAEEFGFATAPLVVSGCVMMRVCHLDTCPVGVATQNPVLRERFSGKPEFVVNFFEFIAEEVREIMAELGFRTVEEMVGHSEMLNTKSAIEHWKAKGLDISPILAVAQNPYEQSMYNTVAQDHGLSGALDNELMARAAKSIETGEKIRFSSPI
;
A
#
# COMPACT_ATOMS: atom_id res chain seq x y z
N LYS A 1 6.61 21.25 -3.34
CA LYS A 1 5.90 20.00 -3.08
C LYS A 1 6.74 18.99 -2.30
N MET A 2 8.05 19.05 -2.40
CA MET A 2 9.00 18.17 -1.72
C MET A 2 9.50 18.71 -0.37
N GLY A 3 8.89 19.75 0.16
CA GLY A 3 9.33 20.40 1.40
C GLY A 3 10.59 21.27 1.26
N VAL A 4 11.17 21.34 0.08
CA VAL A 4 12.36 22.16 -0.22
C VAL A 4 11.89 23.52 -0.73
N SER A 5 12.05 24.56 0.08
CA SER A 5 11.45 25.88 -0.16
C SER A 5 12.37 26.86 -0.89
N THR A 6 13.67 26.62 -0.92
CA THR A 6 14.66 27.51 -1.55
C THR A 6 15.60 26.74 -2.47
N VAL A 7 16.16 27.43 -3.47
CA VAL A 7 17.18 26.84 -4.36
C VAL A 7 18.43 26.40 -3.58
N ALA A 8 18.83 27.17 -2.59
CA ALA A 8 19.97 26.83 -1.73
C ALA A 8 19.73 25.51 -0.95
N SER A 9 18.53 25.30 -0.44
CA SER A 9 18.15 24.05 0.26
C SER A 9 18.03 22.86 -0.69
N TYR A 10 17.78 23.10 -1.98
CA TYR A 10 17.71 22.07 -3.00
C TYR A 10 19.10 21.58 -3.45
N THR A 11 20.08 22.49 -3.44
CA THR A 11 21.44 22.17 -3.90
C THR A 11 22.10 21.16 -2.97
N GLY A 12 22.46 19.99 -3.51
CA GLY A 12 23.07 18.89 -2.75
C GLY A 12 22.16 18.21 -1.73
N ALA A 13 20.85 18.39 -1.80
CA ALA A 13 19.89 17.83 -0.85
C ALA A 13 19.75 16.29 -0.92
N GLN A 14 20.25 15.65 -1.97
CA GLN A 14 20.20 14.18 -2.16
C GLN A 14 18.81 13.56 -1.93
N ILE A 15 17.79 14.25 -2.43
CA ILE A 15 16.39 13.87 -2.25
C ILE A 15 15.90 12.82 -3.26
N PHE A 16 16.78 12.36 -4.14
CA PHE A 16 16.49 11.36 -5.14
C PHE A 16 17.20 10.05 -4.82
N GLU A 17 16.55 8.96 -5.19
CA GLU A 17 17.10 7.62 -5.28
C GLU A 17 17.09 7.20 -6.74
N ALA A 18 18.16 6.58 -7.21
CA ALA A 18 18.21 5.99 -8.54
C ALA A 18 17.78 4.52 -8.48
N ILE A 19 16.85 4.14 -9.34
CA ILE A 19 16.44 2.75 -9.54
C ILE A 19 16.69 2.40 -11.00
N GLY A 20 17.63 1.49 -11.23
CA GLY A 20 17.99 1.04 -12.57
C GLY A 20 19.07 1.89 -13.28
N LEU A 21 19.86 2.67 -12.53
CA LEU A 21 21.08 3.32 -13.04
C LEU A 21 22.32 2.68 -12.44
N GLY A 22 23.32 2.42 -13.29
CA GLY A 22 24.59 1.81 -12.90
C GLY A 22 25.43 2.71 -11.97
N SER A 23 26.20 2.10 -11.08
CA SER A 23 27.03 2.82 -10.10
C SER A 23 28.06 3.75 -10.76
N GLU A 24 28.70 3.32 -11.84
CA GLU A 24 29.66 4.16 -12.58
C GLU A 24 29.03 5.49 -13.06
N LEU A 25 27.83 5.42 -13.63
CA LEU A 25 27.09 6.62 -14.07
C LEU A 25 26.72 7.50 -12.88
N ILE A 26 26.30 6.89 -11.77
CA ILE A 26 25.92 7.63 -10.56
C ILE A 26 27.15 8.33 -9.95
N ASP A 27 28.25 7.61 -9.81
CA ASP A 27 29.47 8.14 -9.18
C ASP A 27 30.06 9.33 -9.97
N GLU A 28 29.98 9.28 -11.30
CA GLU A 28 30.49 10.33 -12.17
C GLU A 28 29.57 11.56 -12.27
N TYR A 29 28.26 11.36 -12.43
CA TYR A 29 27.31 12.45 -12.75
C TYR A 29 26.35 12.82 -11.63
N PHE A 30 26.12 11.93 -10.66
CA PHE A 30 25.16 12.09 -9.57
C PHE A 30 25.76 11.69 -8.23
N THR A 31 26.99 12.09 -7.98
CA THR A 31 27.77 11.71 -6.80
C THR A 31 26.98 11.83 -5.49
N GLY A 32 26.91 10.74 -4.73
CA GLY A 32 26.19 10.65 -3.48
C GLY A 32 24.72 10.24 -3.59
N THR A 33 24.15 10.13 -4.81
CA THR A 33 22.83 9.57 -5.02
C THR A 33 22.87 8.05 -4.82
N VAL A 34 21.91 7.51 -4.07
CA VAL A 34 21.86 6.06 -3.80
C VAL A 34 21.32 5.31 -5.02
N SER A 35 22.02 4.25 -5.44
CA SER A 35 21.55 3.28 -6.43
C SER A 35 21.77 1.88 -5.87
N ARG A 36 20.69 1.21 -5.44
CA ARG A 36 20.77 -0.08 -4.74
C ARG A 36 20.78 -1.30 -5.67
N LEU A 37 20.24 -1.14 -6.88
CA LEU A 37 20.04 -2.23 -7.82
C LEU A 37 20.94 -2.15 -9.07
N GLY A 38 21.83 -1.16 -9.16
CA GLY A 38 22.57 -0.93 -10.40
C GLY A 38 21.65 -0.62 -11.57
N GLY A 39 22.05 -0.96 -12.78
CA GLY A 39 21.24 -0.79 -13.98
C GLY A 39 22.01 -0.31 -15.19
N ILE A 40 21.37 0.53 -16.02
CA ILE A 40 21.91 1.01 -17.28
C ILE A 40 23.05 2.01 -17.10
N GLY A 41 23.97 2.00 -18.06
CA GLY A 41 25.06 2.96 -18.17
C GLY A 41 24.78 4.09 -19.17
N LEU A 42 25.83 4.86 -19.48
CA LEU A 42 25.73 6.01 -20.37
C LEU A 42 25.39 5.60 -21.82
N ASP A 43 25.87 4.43 -22.28
CA ASP A 43 25.63 3.94 -23.63
C ASP A 43 24.14 3.63 -23.88
N GLU A 44 23.46 3.05 -22.89
CA GLU A 44 22.03 2.77 -22.96
C GLU A 44 21.22 4.08 -22.94
N VAL A 45 21.61 5.05 -22.09
CA VAL A 45 20.99 6.39 -22.08
C VAL A 45 21.17 7.07 -23.43
N ALA A 46 22.37 7.01 -24.03
CA ALA A 46 22.63 7.57 -25.35
C ALA A 46 21.78 6.87 -26.44
N SER A 47 21.63 5.55 -26.37
CA SER A 47 20.79 4.78 -27.29
C SER A 47 19.32 5.16 -27.19
N GLU A 48 18.80 5.42 -25.98
CA GLU A 48 17.43 5.94 -25.81
C GLU A 48 17.24 7.32 -26.42
N VAL A 49 18.20 8.22 -26.18
CA VAL A 49 18.18 9.57 -26.78
C VAL A 49 18.20 9.49 -28.30
N ALA A 50 19.08 8.65 -28.85
CA ALA A 50 19.17 8.42 -30.29
C ALA A 50 17.86 7.86 -30.89
N SER A 51 17.22 6.93 -30.20
CA SER A 51 15.93 6.35 -30.60
C SER A 51 14.82 7.41 -30.63
N ARG A 52 14.71 8.22 -29.57
CA ARG A 52 13.75 9.35 -29.52
C ARG A 52 14.02 10.39 -30.59
N HIS A 53 15.30 10.72 -30.82
CA HIS A 53 15.72 11.61 -31.90
C HIS A 53 15.33 11.08 -33.28
N ALA A 54 15.54 9.80 -33.56
CA ALA A 54 15.17 9.18 -34.84
C ALA A 54 13.65 9.24 -35.09
N VAL A 55 12.83 9.12 -34.04
CA VAL A 55 11.36 9.30 -34.14
C VAL A 55 11.03 10.76 -34.45
N ALA A 56 11.68 11.71 -33.75
CA ALA A 56 11.44 13.15 -33.94
C ALA A 56 11.93 13.66 -35.30
N TYR A 57 13.03 13.11 -35.80
CA TYR A 57 13.68 13.52 -37.04
C TYR A 57 13.87 12.32 -38.02
N PRO A 58 12.79 11.76 -38.59
CA PRO A 58 12.89 10.61 -39.48
C PRO A 58 13.68 10.97 -40.76
N LYS A 59 14.46 10.01 -41.26
CA LYS A 59 15.31 10.18 -42.44
C LYS A 59 14.53 10.60 -43.68
N ASN A 60 13.24 10.22 -43.80
CA ASN A 60 12.38 10.63 -44.91
C ASN A 60 11.42 11.75 -44.47
N PRO A 61 11.67 13.02 -44.85
CA PRO A 61 10.85 14.16 -44.47
C PRO A 61 9.39 14.10 -44.99
N GLU A 62 9.13 13.44 -46.10
CA GLU A 62 7.79 13.33 -46.70
C GLU A 62 6.84 12.55 -45.80
N ARG A 63 7.34 11.61 -45.01
CA ARG A 63 6.56 10.91 -44.00
C ARG A 63 6.25 11.77 -42.77
N ARG A 64 6.77 13.00 -42.70
CA ARG A 64 6.50 13.94 -41.60
C ARG A 64 5.06 14.43 -41.56
N ALA A 65 4.37 14.49 -42.72
CA ALA A 65 2.98 14.95 -42.79
C ALA A 65 1.99 14.13 -41.96
N HIS A 66 2.35 12.93 -41.54
CA HIS A 66 1.51 12.01 -40.77
C HIS A 66 1.88 11.94 -39.29
N ARG A 67 2.61 12.91 -38.77
CA ARG A 67 2.95 12.93 -37.35
C ARG A 67 1.72 13.22 -36.53
N LYS A 68 1.20 12.17 -35.97
CA LYS A 68 0.29 12.27 -34.82
C LYS A 68 1.12 12.74 -33.62
N LEU A 69 0.55 13.62 -32.81
CA LEU A 69 1.06 13.86 -31.46
C LEU A 69 1.17 12.51 -30.76
N GLU A 70 2.11 12.38 -29.83
CA GLU A 70 2.19 11.18 -29.00
C GLU A 70 0.81 10.87 -28.41
N LEU A 71 0.40 9.61 -28.50
CA LEU A 71 -0.92 9.18 -28.06
C LEU A 71 -1.06 9.26 -26.53
N GLY A 72 0.02 9.50 -25.82
CA GLY A 72 0.09 9.39 -24.37
C GLY A 72 -0.06 7.93 -23.94
N GLY A 73 -0.86 7.70 -22.91
CA GLY A 73 -1.09 6.35 -22.42
C GLY A 73 -0.35 6.04 -21.12
N GLU A 74 0.45 6.97 -20.59
CA GLU A 74 1.13 6.80 -19.30
C GLU A 74 0.15 6.81 -18.12
N TYR A 75 -0.86 7.68 -18.16
CA TYR A 75 -1.83 7.81 -17.09
C TYR A 75 -3.12 6.99 -17.34
N GLN A 76 -3.67 7.16 -18.55
CA GLN A 76 -4.82 6.39 -19.03
C GLN A 76 -4.38 5.43 -20.10
N TRP A 77 -4.85 4.20 -20.06
CA TRP A 77 -4.57 3.24 -21.10
C TRP A 77 -4.99 3.77 -22.49
N ARG A 78 -4.12 3.56 -23.48
CA ARG A 78 -4.37 3.81 -24.89
C ARG A 78 -3.90 2.61 -25.70
N ARG A 79 -4.61 2.29 -26.76
CA ARG A 79 -4.36 1.09 -27.59
C ARG A 79 -2.93 0.96 -28.09
N GLU A 80 -2.32 2.08 -28.45
CA GLU A 80 -0.95 2.15 -28.98
C GLU A 80 0.00 2.91 -28.01
N GLY A 81 -0.46 3.09 -26.76
CA GLY A 81 0.31 3.76 -25.72
C GLY A 81 1.12 2.80 -24.86
N GLU A 82 1.53 3.29 -23.70
CA GLU A 82 2.27 2.51 -22.71
C GLU A 82 1.47 1.30 -22.21
N TYR A 83 2.15 0.18 -21.94
CA TYR A 83 1.53 -1.03 -21.42
C TYR A 83 1.07 -0.85 -19.97
N HIS A 84 -0.14 -1.32 -19.66
CA HIS A 84 -0.72 -1.35 -18.32
C HIS A 84 -1.13 -2.76 -17.94
N LEU A 85 -0.79 -3.21 -16.73
CA LEU A 85 -1.27 -4.49 -16.17
C LEU A 85 -2.79 -4.51 -16.02
N PHE A 86 -3.40 -3.37 -15.65
CA PHE A 86 -4.85 -3.17 -15.77
C PHE A 86 -5.17 -2.49 -17.10
N ASN A 87 -5.46 -3.27 -18.09
CA ASN A 87 -5.94 -2.88 -19.41
C ASN A 87 -7.38 -3.38 -19.63
N PRO A 88 -8.05 -3.04 -20.73
CA PRO A 88 -9.43 -3.45 -20.97
C PRO A 88 -9.69 -4.95 -20.86
N GLU A 89 -8.73 -5.79 -21.29
CA GLU A 89 -8.88 -7.25 -21.22
C GLU A 89 -8.79 -7.77 -19.79
N THR A 90 -7.77 -7.37 -19.04
CA THR A 90 -7.58 -7.80 -17.64
C THR A 90 -8.69 -7.26 -16.74
N VAL A 91 -9.15 -6.03 -16.93
CA VAL A 91 -10.30 -5.45 -16.24
C VAL A 91 -11.58 -6.26 -16.52
N PHE A 92 -11.84 -6.55 -17.80
CA PHE A 92 -13.01 -7.35 -18.19
C PHE A 92 -12.98 -8.75 -17.58
N LYS A 93 -11.85 -9.46 -17.69
CA LYS A 93 -11.73 -10.83 -17.16
C LYS A 93 -11.91 -10.86 -15.64
N LEU A 94 -11.30 -9.91 -14.92
CA LEU A 94 -11.43 -9.83 -13.46
C LEU A 94 -12.88 -9.59 -13.04
N GLN A 95 -13.57 -8.63 -13.66
CA GLN A 95 -14.98 -8.36 -13.38
C GLN A 95 -15.87 -9.56 -13.75
N HIS A 96 -15.63 -10.21 -14.88
CA HIS A 96 -16.39 -11.39 -15.28
C HIS A 96 -16.19 -12.53 -14.30
N ALA A 97 -14.94 -12.86 -13.95
CA ALA A 97 -14.63 -13.93 -13.00
C ALA A 97 -15.35 -13.74 -11.66
N THR A 98 -15.27 -12.55 -11.10
CA THR A 98 -15.82 -12.26 -9.75
C THR A 98 -17.34 -12.15 -9.75
N ARG A 99 -17.95 -11.58 -10.80
CA ARG A 99 -19.42 -11.49 -10.92
C ARG A 99 -20.09 -12.84 -11.17
N ALA A 100 -19.44 -13.69 -11.94
CA ALA A 100 -19.96 -15.03 -12.29
C ALA A 100 -19.47 -16.15 -11.34
N LYS A 101 -18.64 -15.82 -10.34
CA LYS A 101 -17.96 -16.76 -9.44
C LYS A 101 -17.22 -17.88 -10.21
N ARG A 102 -16.43 -17.48 -11.24
CA ARG A 102 -15.71 -18.38 -12.16
C ARG A 102 -14.20 -18.31 -11.90
N TYR A 103 -13.69 -19.27 -11.12
CA TYR A 103 -12.26 -19.38 -10.80
C TYR A 103 -11.39 -19.65 -12.05
N ASP A 104 -11.89 -20.43 -13.00
CA ASP A 104 -11.21 -20.69 -14.26
C ASP A 104 -10.97 -19.40 -15.10
N ILE A 105 -11.89 -18.44 -15.08
CA ILE A 105 -11.72 -17.13 -15.72
C ILE A 105 -10.75 -16.28 -14.89
N PHE A 106 -10.78 -16.40 -13.57
CA PHE A 106 -9.81 -15.74 -12.69
C PHE A 106 -8.38 -16.21 -12.99
N LYS A 107 -8.16 -17.51 -13.21
CA LYS A 107 -6.84 -18.04 -13.62
C LYS A 107 -6.38 -17.48 -14.97
N GLN A 108 -7.28 -17.25 -15.91
CA GLN A 108 -6.92 -16.55 -17.17
C GLN A 108 -6.52 -15.09 -16.92
N TYR A 109 -7.17 -14.40 -15.98
CA TYR A 109 -6.80 -13.05 -15.59
C TYR A 109 -5.41 -13.03 -14.94
N THR A 110 -5.14 -13.90 -13.96
CA THR A 110 -3.85 -13.94 -13.26
C THR A 110 -2.71 -14.32 -14.21
N GLN A 111 -2.94 -15.22 -15.15
CA GLN A 111 -1.97 -15.55 -16.18
C GLN A 111 -1.58 -14.33 -17.02
N LEU A 112 -2.54 -13.52 -17.45
CA LEU A 112 -2.26 -12.29 -18.21
C LEU A 112 -1.50 -11.25 -17.41
N VAL A 113 -1.77 -11.14 -16.09
CA VAL A 113 -1.08 -10.20 -15.20
C VAL A 113 0.33 -10.68 -14.86
N ASN A 114 0.49 -11.98 -14.63
CA ASN A 114 1.74 -12.58 -14.18
C ASN A 114 2.73 -12.82 -15.33
N ASP A 115 2.25 -13.01 -16.57
CA ASP A 115 3.11 -13.14 -17.74
C ASP A 115 3.64 -11.77 -18.19
N GLN A 116 4.75 -11.37 -17.60
CA GLN A 116 5.46 -10.15 -17.95
C GLN A 116 6.66 -10.39 -18.89
N SER A 117 6.75 -11.55 -19.53
CA SER A 117 7.86 -11.93 -20.39
C SER A 117 8.08 -10.97 -21.57
N LYS A 118 7.00 -10.40 -22.08
CA LYS A 118 7.03 -9.45 -23.22
C LYS A 118 7.03 -7.97 -22.77
N HIS A 119 6.46 -7.69 -21.63
CA HIS A 119 6.26 -6.33 -21.10
C HIS A 119 6.57 -6.30 -19.63
N LEU A 120 7.84 -6.07 -19.30
CA LEU A 120 8.27 -5.92 -17.91
C LEU A 120 7.63 -4.68 -17.29
N ALA A 121 6.85 -4.85 -16.24
CA ALA A 121 6.09 -3.78 -15.61
C ALA A 121 6.39 -3.61 -14.12
N THR A 122 6.91 -4.64 -13.45
CA THR A 122 7.20 -4.63 -12.01
C THR A 122 8.49 -5.38 -11.69
N LEU A 123 9.15 -5.07 -10.58
CA LEU A 123 10.32 -5.83 -10.12
C LEU A 123 10.00 -7.31 -9.89
N ARG A 124 8.86 -7.61 -9.26
CA ARG A 124 8.42 -8.99 -9.06
C ARG A 124 8.14 -9.76 -10.36
N GLY A 125 7.96 -9.05 -11.47
CA GLY A 125 7.91 -9.65 -12.82
C GLY A 125 9.24 -10.28 -13.24
N LEU A 126 10.34 -9.89 -12.62
CA LEU A 126 11.69 -10.44 -12.83
C LEU A 126 11.98 -11.70 -12.02
N PHE A 127 11.11 -12.09 -11.10
CA PHE A 127 11.30 -13.25 -10.23
C PHE A 127 10.66 -14.50 -10.81
N GLU A 128 11.21 -15.65 -10.47
CA GLU A 128 10.61 -16.96 -10.62
C GLU A 128 10.71 -17.73 -9.30
N PHE A 129 9.75 -18.63 -9.05
CA PHE A 129 9.80 -19.46 -7.86
C PHE A 129 10.86 -20.55 -8.01
N ASN A 130 11.62 -20.76 -6.94
CA ASN A 130 12.59 -21.82 -6.81
C ASN A 130 12.07 -22.87 -5.82
N GLY A 131 11.73 -24.04 -6.31
CA GLY A 131 11.31 -25.17 -5.47
C GLY A 131 12.47 -26.03 -4.93
N GLU A 132 13.73 -25.64 -5.11
CA GLU A 132 14.88 -26.42 -4.65
C GLU A 132 14.88 -26.56 -3.12
N GLY A 133 15.10 -27.79 -2.66
CA GLY A 133 15.17 -28.09 -1.22
C GLY A 133 13.84 -28.36 -0.53
N ARG A 134 12.72 -28.18 -1.20
CA ARG A 134 11.38 -28.48 -0.66
C ARG A 134 10.61 -29.42 -1.59
N THR A 135 9.73 -30.23 -1.01
CA THR A 135 8.86 -31.15 -1.76
C THR A 135 7.44 -30.58 -1.78
N ALA A 136 6.83 -30.55 -2.96
CA ALA A 136 5.43 -30.19 -3.10
C ALA A 136 4.53 -31.07 -2.21
N ILE A 137 3.50 -30.47 -1.64
CA ILE A 137 2.53 -31.12 -0.74
C ILE A 137 1.13 -31.10 -1.35
N SER A 138 0.21 -31.89 -0.76
CA SER A 138 -1.20 -31.78 -1.14
C SER A 138 -1.77 -30.43 -0.74
N ILE A 139 -2.65 -29.86 -1.56
CA ILE A 139 -3.38 -28.63 -1.24
C ILE A 139 -4.23 -28.78 0.05
N ASP A 140 -4.61 -29.99 0.40
CA ASP A 140 -5.35 -30.29 1.62
C ASP A 140 -4.50 -30.15 2.89
N GLU A 141 -3.17 -30.13 2.75
CA GLU A 141 -2.25 -29.85 3.85
C GLU A 141 -1.98 -28.36 4.07
N VAL A 142 -2.40 -27.51 3.13
CA VAL A 142 -2.24 -26.05 3.21
C VAL A 142 -3.40 -25.44 3.99
N GLU A 143 -3.12 -24.44 4.80
CA GLU A 143 -4.13 -23.69 5.56
C GLU A 143 -5.30 -23.25 4.67
N SER A 144 -6.46 -23.08 5.30
CA SER A 144 -7.71 -22.84 4.57
C SER A 144 -7.79 -21.46 3.93
N VAL A 145 -8.63 -21.31 2.89
CA VAL A 145 -9.00 -20.00 2.33
C VAL A 145 -9.47 -19.05 3.43
N SER A 146 -10.30 -19.54 4.37
CA SER A 146 -10.85 -18.76 5.48
C SER A 146 -9.78 -18.26 6.47
N ASP A 147 -8.62 -18.89 6.54
CA ASP A 147 -7.50 -18.42 7.38
C ASP A 147 -6.63 -17.42 6.62
N ILE A 148 -6.37 -17.67 5.34
CA ILE A 148 -5.57 -16.75 4.51
C ILE A 148 -6.26 -15.41 4.32
N VAL A 149 -7.59 -15.36 4.09
CA VAL A 149 -8.32 -14.09 3.88
C VAL A 149 -8.27 -13.15 5.10
N LYS A 150 -8.05 -13.66 6.31
CA LYS A 150 -7.88 -12.84 7.52
C LYS A 150 -6.64 -11.94 7.47
N ARG A 151 -5.67 -12.27 6.62
CA ARG A 151 -4.44 -11.50 6.38
C ARG A 151 -4.62 -10.40 5.34
N PHE A 152 -5.79 -10.35 4.69
CA PHE A 152 -6.07 -9.39 3.63
C PHE A 152 -6.76 -8.16 4.17
N SER A 153 -6.35 -7.01 3.64
CA SER A 153 -7.01 -5.74 3.91
C SER A 153 -7.27 -4.95 2.62
N THR A 154 -8.27 -4.07 2.65
CA THR A 154 -8.34 -3.05 1.60
C THR A 154 -7.32 -1.95 1.90
N GLY A 155 -6.74 -1.38 0.86
CA GLY A 155 -5.93 -0.18 0.99
C GLY A 155 -6.74 1.01 1.53
N ALA A 156 -6.05 2.02 2.04
CA ALA A 156 -6.65 3.23 2.60
C ALA A 156 -7.29 4.08 1.49
N MET A 157 -8.58 3.93 1.29
CA MET A 157 -9.38 4.66 0.31
C MET A 157 -10.43 5.49 1.02
N SER A 158 -10.23 6.82 1.08
CA SER A 158 -11.02 7.70 1.92
C SER A 158 -12.42 7.98 1.36
N TYR A 159 -13.40 8.06 2.26
CA TYR A 159 -14.73 8.60 1.94
C TYR A 159 -14.62 10.05 1.45
N GLY A 160 -15.21 10.32 0.32
CA GLY A 160 -15.05 11.58 -0.41
C GLY A 160 -14.12 11.43 -1.62
N SER A 161 -13.04 10.62 -1.53
CA SER A 161 -12.27 10.20 -2.71
C SER A 161 -13.02 9.14 -3.52
N ILE A 162 -13.59 8.15 -2.83
CA ILE A 162 -14.56 7.20 -3.38
C ILE A 162 -15.97 7.49 -2.85
N SER A 163 -16.98 6.95 -3.49
CA SER A 163 -18.38 7.10 -3.09
C SER A 163 -18.69 6.38 -1.77
N ALA A 164 -19.78 6.73 -1.12
CA ALA A 164 -20.26 6.05 0.08
C ALA A 164 -20.57 4.58 -0.22
N GLU A 165 -21.20 4.30 -1.35
CA GLU A 165 -21.54 2.96 -1.80
C GLU A 165 -20.31 2.08 -1.98
N ALA A 166 -19.27 2.59 -2.63
CA ALA A 166 -18.03 1.86 -2.80
C ALA A 166 -17.31 1.62 -1.46
N HIS A 167 -17.26 2.65 -0.60
CA HIS A 167 -16.61 2.58 0.70
C HIS A 167 -17.29 1.55 1.63
N GLU A 168 -18.62 1.54 1.67
CA GLU A 168 -19.39 0.60 2.48
C GLU A 168 -19.38 -0.82 1.93
N THR A 169 -19.48 -0.98 0.59
CA THR A 169 -19.38 -2.29 -0.07
C THR A 169 -18.09 -3.02 0.30
N LEU A 170 -16.96 -2.31 0.34
CA LEU A 170 -15.67 -2.87 0.75
C LEU A 170 -15.69 -3.31 2.22
N ALA A 171 -16.27 -2.50 3.11
CA ALA A 171 -16.36 -2.83 4.53
C ALA A 171 -17.23 -4.08 4.77
N VAL A 172 -18.42 -4.13 4.18
CA VAL A 172 -19.33 -5.28 4.29
C VAL A 172 -18.68 -6.55 3.77
N ALA A 173 -18.03 -6.49 2.61
CA ALA A 173 -17.34 -7.65 2.05
C ALA A 173 -16.24 -8.18 2.97
N MET A 174 -15.35 -7.29 3.44
CA MET A 174 -14.22 -7.71 4.27
C MET A 174 -14.67 -8.23 5.63
N ASN A 175 -15.66 -7.59 6.26
CA ASN A 175 -16.21 -8.08 7.53
C ASN A 175 -16.83 -9.47 7.39
N SER A 176 -17.47 -9.78 6.26
CA SER A 176 -18.12 -11.09 6.03
C SER A 176 -17.13 -12.26 5.91
N ILE A 177 -15.88 -12.01 5.54
CA ILE A 177 -14.83 -13.03 5.38
C ILE A 177 -13.75 -12.97 6.47
N GLY A 178 -13.92 -12.09 7.46
CA GLY A 178 -12.91 -11.89 8.52
C GLY A 178 -11.64 -11.14 8.10
N GLY A 179 -11.64 -10.55 6.90
CA GLY A 179 -10.62 -9.61 6.45
C GLY A 179 -10.88 -8.21 7.00
N LYS A 180 -10.08 -7.23 6.58
CA LYS A 180 -10.14 -5.87 7.12
C LYS A 180 -10.34 -4.82 6.03
N SER A 181 -11.22 -3.85 6.26
CA SER A 181 -11.33 -2.67 5.41
C SER A 181 -10.73 -1.45 6.10
N ASN A 182 -10.22 -0.50 5.32
CA ASN A 182 -9.57 0.71 5.80
C ASN A 182 -10.39 1.95 5.42
N THR A 183 -10.69 2.81 6.40
CA THR A 183 -11.42 4.06 6.18
C THR A 183 -10.69 5.05 5.26
N GLY A 184 -9.36 4.95 5.17
CA GLY A 184 -8.56 6.07 4.68
C GLY A 184 -8.66 7.28 5.62
N GLU A 185 -8.11 8.42 5.20
CA GLU A 185 -8.02 9.64 6.01
C GLU A 185 -9.29 10.50 6.06
N GLY A 186 -10.42 9.96 5.63
CA GLY A 186 -11.68 10.72 5.49
C GLY A 186 -12.67 10.58 6.63
N GLY A 187 -12.33 9.86 7.69
CA GLY A 187 -13.29 9.50 8.72
C GLY A 187 -14.28 8.43 8.25
N GLU A 188 -15.30 8.21 9.03
CA GLU A 188 -16.39 7.27 8.75
C GLU A 188 -17.71 7.85 9.23
N ASP A 189 -18.81 7.57 8.52
CA ASP A 189 -20.14 8.00 8.93
C ASP A 189 -20.47 7.45 10.33
N PRO A 190 -20.87 8.28 11.30
CA PRO A 190 -21.23 7.83 12.65
C PRO A 190 -22.26 6.71 12.70
N GLU A 191 -23.21 6.68 11.75
CA GLU A 191 -24.22 5.61 11.68
C GLU A 191 -23.63 4.22 11.41
N ARG A 192 -22.42 4.16 10.81
CA ARG A 192 -21.71 2.91 10.54
C ARG A 192 -20.87 2.42 11.72
N LEU A 193 -20.41 3.32 12.58
CA LEU A 193 -19.45 2.99 13.65
C LEU A 193 -19.94 1.90 14.59
N TYR A 194 -21.26 1.88 14.86
CA TYR A 194 -21.89 0.92 15.78
C TYR A 194 -22.46 -0.32 15.09
N ASP A 195 -22.33 -0.41 13.76
CA ASP A 195 -22.75 -1.58 13.01
C ASP A 195 -21.53 -2.42 12.62
N PRO A 196 -21.27 -3.56 13.30
CA PRO A 196 -20.11 -4.40 13.04
C PRO A 196 -20.05 -4.95 11.61
N SER A 197 -21.19 -5.04 10.92
CA SER A 197 -21.25 -5.52 9.54
C SER A 197 -20.82 -4.45 8.53
N ARG A 198 -20.95 -3.16 8.86
CA ARG A 198 -20.76 -2.03 7.95
C ARG A 198 -19.56 -1.16 8.28
N ARG A 199 -19.08 -1.17 9.54
CA ARG A 199 -17.92 -0.36 9.93
C ARG A 199 -16.64 -0.89 9.32
N SER A 200 -15.70 0.01 9.03
CA SER A 200 -14.35 -0.39 8.63
C SER A 200 -13.51 -0.77 9.86
N SER A 201 -12.80 -1.89 9.76
CA SER A 201 -11.96 -2.40 10.87
C SER A 201 -10.76 -1.52 11.15
N ILE A 202 -10.09 -1.05 10.08
CA ILE A 202 -8.91 -0.19 10.18
C ILE A 202 -9.34 1.27 10.04
N LYS A 203 -9.05 2.07 11.07
CA LYS A 203 -9.34 3.51 11.06
C LYS A 203 -8.05 4.32 10.97
N GLN A 204 -7.91 5.08 9.88
CA GLN A 204 -6.69 5.82 9.61
C GLN A 204 -6.70 7.18 10.31
N VAL A 205 -5.54 7.54 10.89
CA VAL A 205 -5.25 8.82 11.50
C VAL A 205 -4.10 9.46 10.72
N ALA A 206 -4.43 10.49 9.92
CA ALA A 206 -3.47 11.25 9.14
C ALA A 206 -3.21 12.63 9.78
N SER A 207 -2.24 13.36 9.27
CA SER A 207 -1.89 14.71 9.74
C SER A 207 -3.10 15.67 9.78
N GLY A 208 -3.97 15.60 8.77
CA GLY A 208 -5.18 16.43 8.71
C GLY A 208 -6.29 16.05 9.70
N ARG A 209 -6.22 14.87 10.31
CA ARG A 209 -7.19 14.33 11.29
C ARG A 209 -8.67 14.50 10.92
N PHE A 210 -8.98 14.42 9.63
CA PHE A 210 -10.35 14.58 9.15
C PHE A 210 -11.26 13.46 9.66
N GLY A 211 -12.30 13.84 10.43
CA GLY A 211 -13.24 12.89 11.01
C GLY A 211 -12.71 12.06 12.17
N VAL A 212 -11.54 12.38 12.71
CA VAL A 212 -10.97 11.69 13.86
C VAL A 212 -11.58 12.23 15.14
N THR A 213 -12.45 11.45 15.75
CA THR A 213 -13.11 11.73 17.04
C THR A 213 -12.84 10.59 18.02
N SER A 214 -13.10 10.78 19.31
CA SER A 214 -13.02 9.69 20.28
C SER A 214 -13.93 8.51 19.90
N GLU A 215 -15.14 8.81 19.41
CA GLU A 215 -16.09 7.81 18.93
C GLU A 215 -15.53 6.99 17.74
N TYR A 216 -14.85 7.65 16.80
CA TYR A 216 -14.16 7.00 15.71
C TYR A 216 -13.04 6.06 16.19
N LEU A 217 -12.22 6.52 17.16
CA LEU A 217 -11.09 5.77 17.68
C LEU A 217 -11.51 4.51 18.44
N VAL A 218 -12.52 4.62 19.33
CA VAL A 218 -12.96 3.49 20.16
C VAL A 218 -13.68 2.39 19.38
N ASN A 219 -14.17 2.69 18.20
CA ASN A 219 -14.84 1.75 17.30
C ASN A 219 -13.90 1.14 16.24
N ALA A 220 -12.59 1.23 16.43
CA ALA A 220 -11.59 0.62 15.56
C ALA A 220 -11.14 -0.74 16.10
N ASP A 221 -10.90 -1.69 15.21
CA ASP A 221 -10.14 -2.91 15.52
C ASP A 221 -8.63 -2.64 15.38
N ASP A 222 -8.27 -1.81 14.38
CA ASP A 222 -6.91 -1.34 14.16
C ASP A 222 -6.91 0.19 13.93
N LEU A 223 -5.94 0.89 14.50
CA LEU A 223 -5.70 2.33 14.29
C LEU A 223 -4.45 2.50 13.45
N GLN A 224 -4.52 3.19 12.32
CA GLN A 224 -3.39 3.34 11.42
C GLN A 224 -2.91 4.79 11.34
N ILE A 225 -1.70 5.04 11.86
CA ILE A 225 -1.00 6.32 11.69
C ILE A 225 -0.46 6.40 10.26
N LYS A 226 -0.90 7.40 9.52
CA LYS A 226 -0.42 7.65 8.16
C LYS A 226 0.73 8.66 8.20
N MET A 227 1.96 8.18 8.05
CA MET A 227 3.12 9.06 7.91
C MET A 227 3.21 9.65 6.50
N ALA A 228 3.01 8.81 5.47
CA ALA A 228 3.03 9.20 4.07
C ALA A 228 2.20 8.22 3.23
N GLN A 229 2.13 8.47 1.91
CA GLN A 229 1.48 7.56 0.95
C GLN A 229 2.32 7.42 -0.32
N GLY A 230 2.26 6.25 -0.97
CA GLY A 230 3.17 5.82 -2.01
C GLY A 230 3.37 6.78 -3.17
N ALA A 231 2.29 7.27 -3.78
CA ALA A 231 2.36 8.17 -4.93
C ALA A 231 2.62 9.65 -4.56
N LYS A 232 2.68 9.99 -3.27
CA LYS A 232 2.80 11.39 -2.80
C LYS A 232 3.60 11.51 -1.50
N PRO A 233 4.79 10.93 -1.36
CA PRO A 233 5.51 10.99 -0.10
C PRO A 233 5.81 12.43 0.36
N GLY A 234 6.01 13.36 -0.58
CA GLY A 234 6.26 14.78 -0.28
C GLY A 234 5.06 15.71 -0.45
N GLU A 235 3.94 15.26 -1.02
CA GLU A 235 2.76 16.09 -1.30
C GLU A 235 1.62 15.88 -0.30
N GLY A 236 1.50 14.67 0.24
CA GLY A 236 0.44 14.29 1.17
C GLY A 236 -0.93 14.05 0.54
N GLY A 237 -1.91 13.81 1.43
CA GLY A 237 -3.29 13.60 1.04
C GLY A 237 -3.97 14.89 0.62
N GLN A 238 -4.84 14.82 -0.38
CA GLN A 238 -5.61 15.94 -0.88
C GLN A 238 -7.01 15.51 -1.31
N LEU A 239 -8.03 16.28 -0.95
CA LEU A 239 -9.37 16.20 -1.53
C LEU A 239 -9.72 17.56 -2.13
N PRO A 240 -9.94 17.66 -3.46
CA PRO A 240 -10.29 18.92 -4.09
C PRO A 240 -11.67 19.44 -3.61
N GLY A 241 -11.83 20.77 -3.51
CA GLY A 241 -13.03 21.39 -2.95
C GLY A 241 -14.32 20.97 -3.63
N HIS A 242 -14.31 20.77 -4.95
CA HIS A 242 -15.49 20.33 -5.71
C HIS A 242 -15.96 18.90 -5.36
N LYS A 243 -15.15 18.10 -4.65
CA LYS A 243 -15.53 16.80 -4.09
C LYS A 243 -15.95 16.88 -2.62
N VAL A 244 -15.78 18.03 -1.97
CA VAL A 244 -16.17 18.24 -0.57
C VAL A 244 -17.64 18.66 -0.52
N TYR A 245 -18.52 17.72 -0.83
CA TYR A 245 -19.98 17.90 -0.70
C TYR A 245 -20.38 18.03 0.77
N PRO A 246 -21.60 18.55 1.09
CA PRO A 246 -22.05 18.72 2.47
C PRO A 246 -21.95 17.45 3.34
N TRP A 247 -22.30 16.29 2.80
CA TRP A 247 -22.20 15.02 3.52
C TRP A 247 -20.77 14.57 3.75
N VAL A 248 -19.84 14.83 2.80
CA VAL A 248 -18.41 14.57 2.99
C VAL A 248 -17.83 15.50 4.05
N ALA A 249 -18.18 16.80 3.97
CA ALA A 249 -17.74 17.79 4.94
C ALA A 249 -18.23 17.46 6.36
N LYS A 250 -19.47 16.99 6.51
CA LYS A 250 -20.02 16.53 7.80
C LYS A 250 -19.17 15.41 8.41
N THR A 251 -18.88 14.36 7.64
CA THR A 251 -18.06 13.22 8.10
C THR A 251 -16.62 13.61 8.42
N ARG A 252 -16.05 14.55 7.66
CA ARG A 252 -14.67 15.03 7.84
C ARG A 252 -14.53 16.16 8.87
N HIS A 253 -15.62 16.65 9.45
CA HIS A 253 -15.65 17.83 10.31
C HIS A 253 -15.00 19.05 9.64
N SER A 254 -15.40 19.34 8.40
CA SER A 254 -14.82 20.38 7.55
C SER A 254 -15.89 21.24 6.88
N THR A 255 -15.48 22.21 6.06
CA THR A 255 -16.40 23.13 5.36
C THR A 255 -16.67 22.63 3.94
N PRO A 256 -17.96 22.55 3.51
CA PRO A 256 -18.30 22.18 2.14
C PRO A 256 -17.64 23.10 1.11
N GLY A 257 -17.19 22.53 0.00
CA GLY A 257 -16.58 23.26 -1.11
C GLY A 257 -15.13 23.73 -0.89
N VAL A 258 -14.60 23.57 0.32
CA VAL A 258 -13.21 23.93 0.63
C VAL A 258 -12.31 22.71 0.45
N GLY A 259 -11.21 22.86 -0.32
CA GLY A 259 -10.22 21.81 -0.52
C GLY A 259 -9.52 21.42 0.79
N LEU A 260 -9.29 20.13 0.96
CA LEU A 260 -8.67 19.57 2.16
C LEU A 260 -7.29 19.04 1.83
N ILE A 261 -6.30 19.37 2.67
CA ILE A 261 -4.91 18.94 2.54
C ILE A 261 -4.49 18.28 3.86
N SER A 262 -3.87 17.11 3.74
CA SER A 262 -3.23 16.39 4.85
C SER A 262 -1.75 16.26 4.52
N PRO A 263 -0.91 17.23 4.98
CA PRO A 263 0.49 17.28 4.58
C PRO A 263 1.31 16.14 5.19
N PRO A 264 2.32 15.62 4.48
CA PRO A 264 3.34 14.72 5.01
C PRO A 264 4.61 15.51 5.41
N PRO A 265 5.46 14.97 6.26
CA PRO A 265 5.15 13.91 7.19
C PRO A 265 4.01 14.31 8.12
N HIS A 266 3.54 13.39 8.97
CA HIS A 266 2.52 13.72 9.96
C HIS A 266 3.00 14.91 10.82
N HIS A 267 2.22 15.99 10.91
CA HIS A 267 2.65 17.29 11.43
C HIS A 267 3.18 17.28 12.87
N ASP A 268 2.74 16.32 13.67
CA ASP A 268 3.12 16.26 15.09
C ASP A 268 4.29 15.30 15.32
N ILE A 269 4.84 14.70 14.27
CA ILE A 269 5.85 13.66 14.35
C ILE A 269 7.10 14.12 13.61
N TYR A 270 8.13 14.44 14.37
CA TYR A 270 9.45 14.85 13.88
C TYR A 270 10.56 13.89 14.33
N SER A 271 10.23 12.93 15.21
CA SER A 271 11.14 11.93 15.73
C SER A 271 10.40 10.62 16.02
N ILE A 272 11.16 9.56 16.32
CA ILE A 272 10.59 8.27 16.78
C ILE A 272 9.94 8.42 18.15
N GLU A 273 10.41 9.34 18.98
CA GLU A 273 9.83 9.66 20.29
C GLU A 273 8.45 10.28 20.16
N ASP A 274 8.26 11.22 19.22
CA ASP A 274 6.95 11.80 18.91
C ASP A 274 5.98 10.73 18.40
N LEU A 275 6.46 9.84 17.53
CA LEU A 275 5.67 8.69 17.05
C LEU A 275 5.25 7.79 18.20
N LYS A 276 6.17 7.47 19.13
CA LYS A 276 5.89 6.68 20.32
C LYS A 276 4.83 7.33 21.19
N GLN A 277 4.86 8.66 21.34
CA GLN A 277 3.84 9.40 22.05
C GLN A 277 2.47 9.20 21.41
N LEU A 278 2.34 9.39 20.10
CA LEU A 278 1.07 9.20 19.39
C LEU A 278 0.57 7.74 19.47
N ILE A 279 1.46 6.76 19.36
CA ILE A 279 1.11 5.34 19.54
C ILE A 279 0.53 5.11 20.95
N HIS A 280 1.17 5.68 21.97
CA HIS A 280 0.70 5.59 23.36
C HIS A 280 -0.66 6.24 23.55
N ASP A 281 -0.89 7.43 23.00
CA ASP A 281 -2.15 8.15 23.07
C ASP A 281 -3.30 7.37 22.40
N LEU A 282 -3.03 6.77 21.23
CA LEU A 282 -4.01 5.93 20.55
C LEU A 282 -4.31 4.65 21.33
N LYS A 283 -3.32 4.02 21.95
CA LYS A 283 -3.52 2.85 22.80
C LYS A 283 -4.29 3.20 24.08
N ASN A 284 -4.12 4.39 24.64
CA ASN A 284 -4.97 4.86 25.76
C ASN A 284 -6.40 5.13 25.31
N SER A 285 -6.59 5.63 24.09
CA SER A 285 -7.94 5.88 23.53
C SER A 285 -8.68 4.57 23.23
N ASN A 286 -7.97 3.55 22.75
CA ASN A 286 -8.50 2.22 22.45
C ASN A 286 -7.45 1.13 22.74
N PRO A 287 -7.41 0.63 24.00
CA PRO A 287 -6.42 -0.38 24.41
C PRO A 287 -6.46 -1.69 23.63
N SER A 288 -7.62 -2.06 23.09
CA SER A 288 -7.81 -3.30 22.34
C SER A 288 -7.36 -3.21 20.89
N ALA A 289 -7.35 -2.02 20.29
CA ALA A 289 -6.96 -1.84 18.90
C ALA A 289 -5.45 -2.02 18.71
N ARG A 290 -5.04 -2.70 17.63
CA ARG A 290 -3.65 -2.66 17.18
C ARG A 290 -3.33 -1.28 16.62
N VAL A 291 -2.11 -0.81 16.81
CA VAL A 291 -1.64 0.45 16.21
C VAL A 291 -0.68 0.16 15.08
N HIS A 292 -1.04 0.61 13.89
CA HIS A 292 -0.24 0.51 12.68
C HIS A 292 0.50 1.81 12.40
N VAL A 293 1.65 1.71 11.75
CA VAL A 293 2.35 2.85 11.14
C VAL A 293 2.55 2.58 9.67
N LYS A 294 1.97 3.44 8.80
CA LYS A 294 2.12 3.37 7.35
C LYS A 294 3.30 4.19 6.89
N LEU A 295 4.27 3.52 6.29
CA LEU A 295 5.48 4.08 5.66
C LEU A 295 5.42 3.91 4.14
N VAL A 296 6.29 4.62 3.42
CA VAL A 296 6.48 4.47 1.98
C VAL A 296 7.82 3.79 1.71
N ALA A 297 7.85 2.91 0.73
CA ALA A 297 9.07 2.29 0.25
C ALA A 297 10.01 3.36 -0.35
N GLU A 298 11.07 3.68 0.36
CA GLU A 298 12.13 4.61 -0.01
C GLU A 298 13.42 4.17 0.67
N VAL A 299 14.54 4.78 0.29
CA VAL A 299 15.84 4.50 0.93
C VAL A 299 15.77 4.78 2.43
N GLY A 300 16.21 3.81 3.26
CA GLY A 300 16.23 3.94 4.71
C GLY A 300 14.91 3.56 5.39
N VAL A 301 13.90 3.11 4.65
CA VAL A 301 12.63 2.67 5.23
C VAL A 301 12.80 1.55 6.26
N GLY A 302 13.81 0.69 6.10
CA GLY A 302 14.16 -0.34 7.09
C GLY A 302 14.58 0.26 8.44
N THR A 303 15.37 1.33 8.43
CA THR A 303 15.75 2.05 9.65
C THR A 303 14.55 2.69 10.33
N VAL A 304 13.65 3.27 9.55
CA VAL A 304 12.39 3.84 10.07
C VAL A 304 11.51 2.73 10.65
N ALA A 305 11.40 1.57 9.97
CA ALA A 305 10.64 0.41 10.47
C ALA A 305 11.21 -0.12 11.79
N ALA A 306 12.54 -0.15 11.95
CA ALA A 306 13.18 -0.50 13.23
C ALA A 306 12.79 0.51 14.34
N GLY A 307 12.78 1.80 14.04
CA GLY A 307 12.30 2.85 14.93
C GLY A 307 10.82 2.65 15.30
N VAL A 308 9.97 2.36 14.34
CA VAL A 308 8.53 2.06 14.54
C VAL A 308 8.33 0.87 15.47
N SER A 309 9.10 -0.22 15.30
CA SER A 309 9.07 -1.38 16.19
C SER A 309 9.51 -1.02 17.61
N LYS A 310 10.57 -0.20 17.77
CA LYS A 310 11.01 0.31 19.09
C LYS A 310 10.00 1.26 19.72
N ALA A 311 9.25 2.01 18.92
CA ALA A 311 8.15 2.87 19.37
C ALA A 311 6.90 2.08 19.79
N LYS A 312 6.96 0.73 19.71
CA LYS A 312 5.89 -0.19 20.12
C LYS A 312 4.64 -0.18 19.23
N ALA A 313 4.78 0.10 17.94
CA ALA A 313 3.70 -0.18 16.99
C ALA A 313 3.48 -1.69 16.87
N ASP A 314 2.23 -2.11 16.68
CA ASP A 314 1.86 -3.52 16.47
C ASP A 314 2.09 -3.96 15.02
N VAL A 315 1.93 -3.04 14.08
CA VAL A 315 2.06 -3.30 12.63
C VAL A 315 2.83 -2.18 11.96
N VAL A 316 3.74 -2.52 11.05
CA VAL A 316 4.33 -1.58 10.11
C VAL A 316 3.90 -1.94 8.68
N LEU A 317 3.32 -0.98 7.96
CA LEU A 317 2.93 -1.13 6.56
C LEU A 317 3.99 -0.47 5.68
N ILE A 318 4.56 -1.25 4.77
CA ILE A 318 5.47 -0.79 3.71
C ILE A 318 4.65 -0.63 2.42
N SER A 319 4.41 0.61 2.03
CA SER A 319 3.57 0.96 0.88
C SER A 319 4.43 1.25 -0.34
N GLY A 320 4.17 0.57 -1.46
CA GLY A 320 4.87 0.84 -2.73
C GLY A 320 4.43 2.16 -3.39
N HIS A 321 5.22 2.65 -4.36
CA HIS A 321 4.94 3.87 -5.13
C HIS A 321 3.59 3.85 -5.86
N ASP A 322 3.10 2.68 -6.23
CA ASP A 322 1.78 2.47 -6.86
C ASP A 322 0.61 2.64 -5.87
N GLY A 323 0.88 2.68 -4.58
CA GLY A 323 -0.12 2.97 -3.56
C GLY A 323 -0.39 4.47 -3.47
N GLY A 324 -1.64 4.87 -3.25
CA GLY A 324 -1.99 6.25 -3.04
C GLY A 324 -3.20 6.68 -3.84
N THR A 325 -3.08 7.63 -4.73
CA THR A 325 -4.24 8.35 -5.25
C THR A 325 -4.26 8.49 -6.77
N GLY A 326 -5.46 8.36 -7.37
CA GLY A 326 -5.70 8.73 -8.76
C GLY A 326 -5.67 10.24 -9.01
N ALA A 327 -5.50 11.07 -7.98
CA ALA A 327 -5.48 12.54 -8.09
C ALA A 327 -4.07 13.14 -8.07
N SER A 328 -3.02 12.32 -8.04
CA SER A 328 -1.63 12.81 -8.09
C SER A 328 -1.26 13.31 -9.49
N PRO A 329 -0.40 14.34 -9.58
CA PRO A 329 0.26 14.68 -10.84
C PRO A 329 1.00 13.47 -11.43
N LEU A 330 1.07 13.37 -12.76
CA LEU A 330 1.73 12.26 -13.44
C LEU A 330 3.19 12.09 -13.01
N THR A 331 3.92 13.18 -12.84
CA THR A 331 5.31 13.17 -12.36
C THR A 331 5.47 12.53 -10.99
N SER A 332 4.51 12.76 -10.07
CA SER A 332 4.51 12.12 -8.75
C SER A 332 4.20 10.63 -8.85
N LEU A 333 3.24 10.24 -9.69
CA LEU A 333 2.90 8.83 -9.92
C LEU A 333 4.08 8.03 -10.48
N LYS A 334 4.91 8.65 -11.32
CA LYS A 334 6.05 7.98 -11.98
C LYS A 334 7.34 7.99 -11.15
N HIS A 335 7.54 9.02 -10.33
CA HIS A 335 8.86 9.29 -9.76
C HIS A 335 8.90 9.48 -8.25
N ALA A 336 7.76 9.39 -7.56
CA ALA A 336 7.71 9.51 -6.11
C ALA A 336 7.49 8.14 -5.45
N GLY A 337 8.31 7.82 -4.45
CA GLY A 337 8.31 6.51 -3.78
C GLY A 337 9.02 5.42 -4.60
N GLY A 338 9.35 4.32 -3.94
CA GLY A 338 10.00 3.14 -4.53
C GLY A 338 9.05 1.94 -4.64
N PRO A 339 9.47 0.89 -5.35
CA PRO A 339 8.71 -0.36 -5.39
C PRO A 339 8.69 -1.03 -4.01
N TRP A 340 7.54 -1.58 -3.64
CA TRP A 340 7.40 -2.23 -2.33
C TRP A 340 8.33 -3.42 -2.16
N GLU A 341 8.68 -4.12 -3.22
CA GLU A 341 9.61 -5.26 -3.18
C GLU A 341 10.95 -4.89 -2.57
N LEU A 342 11.47 -3.72 -2.94
CA LEU A 342 12.73 -3.21 -2.42
C LEU A 342 12.61 -2.70 -0.98
N GLY A 343 11.54 -1.94 -0.68
CA GLY A 343 11.31 -1.43 0.67
C GLY A 343 10.97 -2.52 1.68
N LEU A 344 10.22 -3.54 1.27
CA LEU A 344 9.85 -4.67 2.12
C LEU A 344 11.08 -5.53 2.46
N ALA A 345 11.91 -5.86 1.47
CA ALA A 345 13.15 -6.60 1.69
C ALA A 345 14.09 -5.85 2.65
N GLU A 346 14.25 -4.53 2.47
CA GLU A 346 15.03 -3.69 3.37
C GLU A 346 14.47 -3.71 4.79
N ALA A 347 13.15 -3.60 4.95
CA ALA A 347 12.50 -3.62 6.25
C ALA A 347 12.67 -4.97 6.96
N GLN A 348 12.44 -6.09 6.27
CA GLN A 348 12.62 -7.44 6.80
C GLN A 348 14.07 -7.66 7.27
N GLN A 349 15.04 -7.38 6.40
CA GLN A 349 16.46 -7.55 6.72
C GLN A 349 16.89 -6.68 7.90
N THR A 350 16.45 -5.42 7.95
CA THR A 350 16.81 -4.49 9.04
C THR A 350 16.18 -4.91 10.37
N LEU A 351 14.91 -5.32 10.36
CA LEU A 351 14.23 -5.81 11.58
C LEU A 351 14.89 -7.09 12.12
N MET A 352 15.24 -8.02 11.24
CA MET A 352 15.96 -9.25 11.60
C MET A 352 17.33 -8.94 12.20
N LEU A 353 18.12 -8.11 11.53
CA LEU A 353 19.48 -7.73 11.96
C LEU A 353 19.50 -7.03 13.33
N ASN A 354 18.41 -6.36 13.71
CA ASN A 354 18.29 -5.63 14.98
C ASN A 354 17.53 -6.37 16.09
N GLY A 355 17.12 -7.63 15.90
CA GLY A 355 16.35 -8.38 16.90
C GLY A 355 14.96 -7.82 17.16
N LEU A 356 14.31 -7.26 16.13
CA LEU A 356 13.04 -6.54 16.26
C LEU A 356 11.89 -7.18 15.48
N ARG A 357 12.21 -8.17 14.61
CA ARG A 357 11.23 -8.70 13.66
C ARG A 357 10.06 -9.44 14.33
N ASN A 358 10.36 -10.23 15.33
CA ASN A 358 9.37 -11.10 15.98
C ASN A 358 8.32 -10.35 16.83
N ARG A 359 8.48 -9.05 17.03
CA ARG A 359 7.59 -8.22 17.86
C ARG A 359 6.69 -7.25 17.09
N ILE A 360 6.74 -7.26 15.77
CA ILE A 360 5.95 -6.40 14.90
C ILE A 360 5.47 -7.17 13.67
N VAL A 361 4.21 -6.99 13.30
CA VAL A 361 3.67 -7.49 12.04
C VAL A 361 4.14 -6.61 10.90
N VAL A 362 4.58 -7.20 9.79
CA VAL A 362 4.93 -6.48 8.58
C VAL A 362 3.82 -6.66 7.55
N GLN A 363 3.24 -5.55 7.10
CA GLN A 363 2.23 -5.51 6.06
C GLN A 363 2.80 -4.85 4.80
N ALA A 364 2.37 -5.29 3.61
CA ALA A 364 2.75 -4.68 2.34
C ALA A 364 1.52 -4.32 1.51
N ASP A 365 1.56 -3.18 0.81
CA ASP A 365 0.60 -2.79 -0.21
C ASP A 365 1.30 -2.11 -1.41
N GLY A 366 0.57 -1.95 -2.51
CA GLY A 366 1.07 -1.30 -3.71
C GLY A 366 0.78 -2.13 -4.97
N GLN A 367 -0.45 -2.06 -5.48
CA GLN A 367 -0.87 -2.74 -6.71
C GLN A 367 -0.75 -4.27 -6.67
N MET A 368 -1.08 -4.88 -5.54
CA MET A 368 -1.29 -6.33 -5.48
C MET A 368 -2.51 -6.71 -6.31
N LYS A 369 -2.40 -7.73 -7.16
CA LYS A 369 -3.40 -8.10 -8.17
C LYS A 369 -3.70 -9.58 -8.21
N THR A 370 -2.75 -10.43 -7.81
CA THR A 370 -2.82 -11.90 -7.95
C THR A 370 -2.32 -12.59 -6.68
N GLY A 371 -2.62 -13.88 -6.54
CA GLY A 371 -2.07 -14.69 -5.45
C GLY A 371 -0.54 -14.78 -5.51
N ARG A 372 0.03 -14.74 -6.72
CA ARG A 372 1.49 -14.68 -6.89
C ARG A 372 2.10 -13.44 -6.24
N ASP A 373 1.45 -12.27 -6.34
CA ASP A 373 1.93 -11.05 -5.67
C ASP A 373 1.99 -11.24 -4.14
N VAL A 374 0.99 -11.92 -3.57
CA VAL A 374 0.93 -12.25 -2.14
C VAL A 374 2.08 -13.17 -1.73
N VAL A 375 2.30 -14.25 -2.48
CA VAL A 375 3.38 -15.20 -2.18
C VAL A 375 4.75 -14.52 -2.27
N VAL A 376 5.01 -13.71 -3.30
CA VAL A 376 6.25 -12.95 -3.40
C VAL A 376 6.41 -12.01 -2.20
N ALA A 377 5.36 -11.31 -1.79
CA ALA A 377 5.42 -10.43 -0.63
C ALA A 377 5.69 -11.20 0.67
N ALA A 378 5.08 -12.37 0.87
CA ALA A 378 5.34 -13.22 2.03
C ALA A 378 6.79 -13.72 2.05
N LEU A 379 7.31 -14.22 0.93
CA LEU A 379 8.71 -14.64 0.82
C LEU A 379 9.69 -13.49 1.10
N LEU A 380 9.32 -12.24 0.81
CA LEU A 380 10.12 -11.06 1.14
C LEU A 380 9.86 -10.53 2.57
N GLY A 381 8.95 -11.13 3.34
CA GLY A 381 8.77 -10.85 4.76
C GLY A 381 7.43 -10.26 5.19
N ALA A 382 6.43 -10.12 4.31
CA ALA A 382 5.10 -9.65 4.69
C ALA A 382 4.23 -10.76 5.30
N GLU A 383 3.44 -10.40 6.32
CA GLU A 383 2.45 -11.27 6.97
C GLU A 383 1.01 -10.87 6.66
N GLU A 384 0.80 -9.60 6.29
CA GLU A 384 -0.50 -9.04 5.92
C GLU A 384 -0.39 -8.29 4.58
N PHE A 385 -1.48 -8.27 3.81
CA PHE A 385 -1.45 -7.83 2.40
C PHE A 385 -2.60 -6.88 2.10
N GLY A 386 -2.27 -5.70 1.52
CA GLY A 386 -3.24 -4.66 1.20
C GLY A 386 -3.55 -4.56 -0.29
N PHE A 387 -4.85 -4.42 -0.61
CA PHE A 387 -5.36 -4.33 -1.98
C PHE A 387 -6.25 -3.10 -2.13
N ALA A 388 -5.94 -2.21 -3.07
CA ALA A 388 -6.76 -1.02 -3.31
C ALA A 388 -7.40 -1.02 -4.70
N THR A 389 -6.61 -0.99 -5.77
CA THR A 389 -7.12 -0.86 -7.14
C THR A 389 -7.92 -2.09 -7.58
N ALA A 390 -7.44 -3.30 -7.27
CA ALA A 390 -8.12 -4.54 -7.68
C ALA A 390 -9.54 -4.67 -7.11
N PRO A 391 -9.81 -4.46 -5.80
CA PRO A 391 -11.18 -4.43 -5.27
C PRO A 391 -12.07 -3.34 -5.89
N LEU A 392 -11.51 -2.18 -6.27
CA LEU A 392 -12.28 -1.15 -6.99
C LEU A 392 -12.62 -1.60 -8.41
N VAL A 393 -11.71 -2.29 -9.11
CA VAL A 393 -11.98 -2.87 -10.44
C VAL A 393 -13.09 -3.90 -10.33
N VAL A 394 -13.03 -4.78 -9.34
CA VAL A 394 -14.09 -5.77 -9.03
C VAL A 394 -15.43 -5.09 -8.76
N SER A 395 -15.43 -3.95 -8.07
CA SER A 395 -16.62 -3.14 -7.78
C SER A 395 -17.12 -2.32 -8.98
N GLY A 396 -16.47 -2.43 -10.15
CA GLY A 396 -16.92 -1.82 -11.39
C GLY A 396 -16.02 -0.70 -11.96
N CYS A 397 -14.86 -0.40 -11.35
CA CYS A 397 -13.92 0.58 -11.90
C CYS A 397 -13.40 0.11 -13.26
N VAL A 398 -13.43 1.00 -14.26
CA VAL A 398 -12.96 0.76 -15.64
C VAL A 398 -11.64 1.47 -15.96
N MET A 399 -10.93 1.93 -14.94
CA MET A 399 -9.62 2.58 -15.06
C MET A 399 -9.59 3.84 -15.96
N MET A 400 -10.70 4.59 -16.02
CA MET A 400 -10.80 5.86 -16.76
C MET A 400 -9.87 6.96 -16.21
N ARG A 401 -9.37 6.81 -14.98
CA ARG A 401 -8.45 7.78 -14.34
C ARG A 401 -8.99 9.21 -14.22
N VAL A 402 -10.30 9.38 -14.10
CA VAL A 402 -11.00 10.66 -13.86
C VAL A 402 -11.43 10.84 -12.40
N CYS A 403 -10.82 10.08 -11.50
CA CYS A 403 -11.17 10.04 -10.07
C CYS A 403 -11.07 11.40 -9.38
N HIS A 404 -10.17 12.26 -9.83
CA HIS A 404 -9.95 13.61 -9.28
C HIS A 404 -10.93 14.67 -9.80
N LEU A 405 -11.69 14.37 -10.88
CA LEU A 405 -12.57 15.32 -11.56
C LEU A 405 -14.03 15.25 -11.10
N ASP A 406 -14.37 14.33 -10.19
CA ASP A 406 -15.75 14.05 -9.76
C ASP A 406 -16.68 13.55 -10.89
N THR A 407 -16.10 13.04 -11.97
CA THR A 407 -16.79 12.62 -13.19
C THR A 407 -16.69 11.12 -13.45
N CYS A 408 -16.47 10.30 -12.42
CA CYS A 408 -16.34 8.86 -12.57
C CYS A 408 -17.63 8.26 -13.15
N PRO A 409 -17.60 7.69 -14.37
CA PRO A 409 -18.81 7.28 -15.08
C PRO A 409 -19.52 6.06 -14.48
N VAL A 410 -18.83 5.34 -13.59
CA VAL A 410 -19.33 4.10 -12.96
C VAL A 410 -19.62 4.25 -11.45
N GLY A 411 -19.66 5.48 -10.95
CA GLY A 411 -20.06 5.75 -9.56
C GLY A 411 -19.06 5.37 -8.46
N VAL A 412 -17.89 4.84 -8.79
CA VAL A 412 -16.91 4.35 -7.80
C VAL A 412 -16.20 5.51 -7.10
N ALA A 413 -15.74 6.52 -7.84
CA ALA A 413 -14.89 7.59 -7.32
C ALA A 413 -15.46 8.98 -7.61
N THR A 414 -16.70 9.20 -7.25
CA THR A 414 -17.43 10.46 -7.42
C THR A 414 -18.36 10.72 -6.24
N GLN A 415 -18.67 11.99 -6.00
CA GLN A 415 -19.68 12.43 -5.05
C GLN A 415 -20.95 12.94 -5.78
N ASN A 416 -20.91 13.07 -7.11
CA ASN A 416 -22.05 13.49 -7.91
C ASN A 416 -23.21 12.49 -7.77
N PRO A 417 -24.40 12.90 -7.28
CA PRO A 417 -25.52 12.00 -7.01
C PRO A 417 -25.95 11.17 -8.22
N VAL A 418 -26.03 11.79 -9.40
CA VAL A 418 -26.46 11.10 -10.65
C VAL A 418 -25.44 10.03 -11.08
N LEU A 419 -24.15 10.28 -10.86
CA LEU A 419 -23.13 9.31 -11.21
C LEU A 419 -23.02 8.19 -10.16
N ARG A 420 -23.28 8.49 -8.87
CA ARG A 420 -23.32 7.48 -7.81
C ARG A 420 -24.39 6.43 -8.03
N GLU A 421 -25.54 6.78 -8.59
CA GLU A 421 -26.61 5.83 -8.95
C GLU A 421 -26.16 4.76 -9.94
N ARG A 422 -25.05 4.98 -10.67
CA ARG A 422 -24.48 4.01 -11.61
C ARG A 422 -23.58 2.97 -10.93
N PHE A 423 -23.34 3.10 -9.64
CA PHE A 423 -22.52 2.13 -8.93
C PHE A 423 -23.19 0.76 -8.94
N SER A 424 -22.47 -0.25 -9.42
CA SER A 424 -22.98 -1.62 -9.60
C SER A 424 -22.19 -2.66 -8.80
N GLY A 425 -21.26 -2.21 -7.95
CA GLY A 425 -20.49 -3.08 -7.08
C GLY A 425 -21.37 -3.76 -6.04
N LYS A 426 -21.00 -5.00 -5.68
CA LYS A 426 -21.65 -5.77 -4.62
C LYS A 426 -20.60 -6.40 -3.71
N PRO A 427 -20.90 -6.56 -2.41
CA PRO A 427 -19.99 -7.22 -1.49
C PRO A 427 -19.57 -8.63 -1.97
N GLU A 428 -20.48 -9.40 -2.55
CA GLU A 428 -20.21 -10.75 -3.01
C GLU A 428 -19.13 -10.81 -4.10
N PHE A 429 -19.02 -9.77 -4.94
CA PHE A 429 -17.98 -9.72 -5.97
C PHE A 429 -16.59 -9.55 -5.34
N VAL A 430 -16.50 -8.74 -4.30
CA VAL A 430 -15.27 -8.50 -3.55
C VAL A 430 -14.89 -9.76 -2.75
N VAL A 431 -15.86 -10.42 -2.14
CA VAL A 431 -15.67 -11.72 -1.45
C VAL A 431 -15.09 -12.75 -2.43
N ASN A 432 -15.73 -12.95 -3.58
CA ASN A 432 -15.24 -13.88 -4.60
C ASN A 432 -13.80 -13.56 -5.03
N PHE A 433 -13.46 -12.29 -5.14
CA PHE A 433 -12.09 -11.89 -5.47
C PHE A 433 -11.08 -12.34 -4.42
N PHE A 434 -11.35 -12.06 -3.14
CA PHE A 434 -10.41 -12.43 -2.07
C PHE A 434 -10.34 -13.94 -1.84
N GLU A 435 -11.47 -14.67 -1.99
CA GLU A 435 -11.47 -16.13 -1.98
C GLU A 435 -10.61 -16.69 -3.12
N PHE A 436 -10.70 -16.15 -4.33
CA PHE A 436 -9.89 -16.58 -5.47
C PHE A 436 -8.39 -16.26 -5.29
N ILE A 437 -8.06 -15.09 -4.73
CA ILE A 437 -6.66 -14.77 -4.38
C ILE A 437 -6.13 -15.78 -3.37
N ALA A 438 -6.89 -16.09 -2.31
CA ALA A 438 -6.47 -17.03 -1.28
C ALA A 438 -6.30 -18.45 -1.84
N GLU A 439 -7.19 -18.88 -2.74
CA GLU A 439 -7.06 -20.19 -3.39
C GLU A 439 -5.81 -20.26 -4.30
N GLU A 440 -5.53 -19.21 -5.07
CA GLU A 440 -4.29 -19.15 -5.86
C GLU A 440 -3.03 -19.15 -4.97
N VAL A 441 -3.07 -18.48 -3.81
CA VAL A 441 -2.00 -18.54 -2.80
C VAL A 441 -1.80 -19.98 -2.32
N ARG A 442 -2.88 -20.71 -1.98
CA ARG A 442 -2.82 -22.11 -1.56
C ARG A 442 -2.20 -23.02 -2.61
N GLU A 443 -2.59 -22.86 -3.88
CA GLU A 443 -1.99 -23.61 -4.99
C GLU A 443 -0.48 -23.44 -5.05
N ILE A 444 0.00 -22.18 -4.98
CA ILE A 444 1.44 -21.88 -5.04
C ILE A 444 2.15 -22.39 -3.78
N MET A 445 1.55 -22.23 -2.59
CA MET A 445 2.11 -22.75 -1.34
C MET A 445 2.25 -24.28 -1.39
N ALA A 446 1.26 -25.00 -1.93
CA ALA A 446 1.33 -26.44 -2.11
C ALA A 446 2.48 -26.85 -3.05
N GLU A 447 2.65 -26.14 -4.18
CA GLU A 447 3.76 -26.37 -5.11
C GLU A 447 5.13 -26.11 -4.45
N LEU A 448 5.24 -25.09 -3.59
CA LEU A 448 6.46 -24.73 -2.86
C LEU A 448 6.65 -25.53 -1.56
N GLY A 449 5.68 -26.35 -1.13
CA GLY A 449 5.76 -27.19 0.06
C GLY A 449 5.59 -26.45 1.39
N PHE A 450 4.84 -25.35 1.43
CA PHE A 450 4.49 -24.61 2.64
C PHE A 450 3.07 -24.93 3.13
N ARG A 451 2.90 -25.18 4.43
CA ARG A 451 1.59 -25.45 5.05
C ARG A 451 0.88 -24.18 5.49
N THR A 452 1.62 -23.20 6.00
CA THR A 452 1.07 -21.95 6.50
C THR A 452 1.81 -20.74 5.90
N VAL A 453 1.18 -19.58 5.90
CA VAL A 453 1.83 -18.34 5.46
C VAL A 453 3.02 -18.02 6.35
N GLU A 454 2.92 -18.27 7.67
CA GLU A 454 4.04 -18.08 8.60
C GLU A 454 5.27 -18.90 8.20
N GLU A 455 5.09 -20.14 7.77
CA GLU A 455 6.20 -20.99 7.29
C GLU A 455 6.88 -20.41 6.04
N MET A 456 6.18 -19.54 5.30
CA MET A 456 6.69 -18.96 4.05
C MET A 456 7.36 -17.59 4.27
N VAL A 457 7.00 -16.88 5.34
CA VAL A 457 7.46 -15.51 5.59
C VAL A 457 8.98 -15.43 5.68
N GLY A 458 9.58 -14.58 4.84
CA GLY A 458 11.01 -14.27 4.86
C GLY A 458 11.92 -15.28 4.14
N HIS A 459 11.35 -16.33 3.52
CA HIS A 459 12.09 -17.34 2.75
C HIS A 459 12.42 -16.85 1.33
N SER A 460 13.17 -15.74 1.22
CA SER A 460 13.53 -15.13 -0.07
C SER A 460 14.38 -16.03 -0.97
N GLU A 461 15.05 -17.06 -0.43
CA GLU A 461 15.77 -18.08 -1.20
C GLU A 461 14.87 -18.92 -2.11
N MET A 462 13.55 -18.88 -1.88
CA MET A 462 12.55 -19.50 -2.76
C MET A 462 12.26 -18.66 -4.01
N LEU A 463 12.95 -17.53 -4.19
CA LEU A 463 12.87 -16.67 -5.37
C LEU A 463 14.23 -16.63 -6.09
N ASN A 464 14.18 -16.82 -7.41
CA ASN A 464 15.32 -16.61 -8.29
C ASN A 464 15.03 -15.50 -9.30
N THR A 465 16.10 -14.95 -9.89
CA THR A 465 15.96 -14.10 -11.08
C THR A 465 15.59 -14.97 -12.27
N LYS A 466 14.58 -14.57 -13.04
CA LYS A 466 14.25 -15.23 -14.30
C LYS A 466 15.46 -15.27 -15.23
N SER A 467 15.87 -16.45 -15.65
CA SER A 467 16.96 -16.66 -16.59
C SER A 467 16.69 -16.12 -18.01
N ALA A 468 15.43 -15.89 -18.35
CA ALA A 468 14.97 -15.50 -19.68
C ALA A 468 14.72 -13.98 -19.85
N ILE A 469 15.30 -13.13 -19.00
CA ILE A 469 15.14 -11.68 -19.12
C ILE A 469 16.13 -11.14 -20.15
N GLU A 470 15.74 -11.17 -21.43
CA GLU A 470 16.50 -10.58 -22.53
C GLU A 470 16.12 -9.11 -22.81
N HIS A 471 15.83 -8.33 -21.78
CA HIS A 471 15.54 -6.92 -21.97
C HIS A 471 16.81 -6.09 -21.78
N TRP A 472 17.15 -5.26 -22.78
CA TRP A 472 18.41 -4.51 -22.80
C TRP A 472 18.60 -3.57 -21.59
N LYS A 473 17.53 -3.05 -20.99
CA LYS A 473 17.57 -2.25 -19.77
C LYS A 473 17.78 -3.08 -18.50
N ALA A 474 17.49 -4.37 -18.53
CA ALA A 474 17.66 -5.22 -17.35
C ALA A 474 19.08 -5.80 -17.24
N LYS A 475 19.92 -5.64 -18.28
CA LYS A 475 21.24 -6.26 -18.36
C LYS A 475 22.21 -5.88 -17.23
N GLY A 476 22.09 -4.68 -16.69
CA GLY A 476 22.95 -4.21 -15.59
C GLY A 476 22.24 -4.20 -14.22
N LEU A 477 21.01 -4.75 -14.15
CA LEU A 477 20.24 -4.73 -12.93
C LEU A 477 20.66 -5.88 -12.02
N ASP A 478 21.04 -5.55 -10.77
CA ASP A 478 21.32 -6.50 -9.71
C ASP A 478 20.16 -6.52 -8.71
N ILE A 479 19.37 -7.58 -8.71
CA ILE A 479 18.26 -7.77 -7.76
C ILE A 479 18.64 -8.61 -6.55
N SER A 480 19.89 -9.04 -6.43
CA SER A 480 20.37 -9.83 -5.30
C SER A 480 20.14 -9.16 -3.93
N PRO A 481 20.19 -7.82 -3.77
CA PRO A 481 19.85 -7.18 -2.50
C PRO A 481 18.40 -7.40 -2.04
N ILE A 482 17.47 -7.59 -2.99
CA ILE A 482 16.07 -7.90 -2.66
C ILE A 482 15.93 -9.37 -2.25
N LEU A 483 16.64 -10.27 -2.93
CA LEU A 483 16.56 -11.72 -2.72
C LEU A 483 17.49 -12.24 -1.60
N ALA A 484 18.32 -11.36 -1.01
CA ALA A 484 19.21 -11.75 0.06
C ALA A 484 18.43 -12.25 1.28
N VAL A 485 18.77 -13.45 1.74
CA VAL A 485 18.20 -14.00 2.98
C VAL A 485 18.64 -13.12 4.16
N ALA A 486 17.69 -12.74 4.99
CA ALA A 486 17.94 -11.89 6.14
C ALA A 486 18.86 -12.56 7.15
N GLN A 487 19.92 -11.87 7.57
CA GLN A 487 20.77 -12.34 8.67
C GLN A 487 19.98 -12.38 9.97
N ASN A 488 20.12 -13.46 10.73
CA ASN A 488 19.41 -13.68 11.99
C ASN A 488 20.34 -13.87 13.19
N PRO A 489 21.10 -12.84 13.61
CA PRO A 489 22.08 -12.95 14.68
C PRO A 489 21.45 -13.19 16.07
N TYR A 490 20.14 -13.02 16.20
CA TYR A 490 19.41 -13.20 17.45
C TYR A 490 18.58 -14.49 17.49
N GLU A 491 18.67 -15.34 16.47
CA GLU A 491 17.91 -16.60 16.36
C GLU A 491 16.40 -16.42 16.58
N GLN A 492 15.85 -15.28 16.15
CA GLN A 492 14.45 -14.94 16.30
C GLN A 492 13.58 -15.49 15.14
N SER A 493 12.27 -15.51 15.32
CA SER A 493 11.32 -15.81 14.25
C SER A 493 11.37 -14.73 13.15
N MET A 494 11.19 -15.15 11.90
CA MET A 494 11.12 -14.27 10.72
C MET A 494 9.75 -13.56 10.57
N TYR A 495 8.82 -13.84 11.49
CA TYR A 495 7.48 -13.26 11.57
C TYR A 495 7.13 -12.89 13.02
N ASN A 496 5.98 -12.25 13.21
CA ASN A 496 5.55 -11.81 14.54
C ASN A 496 5.14 -12.99 15.44
N THR A 497 5.77 -13.10 16.60
CA THR A 497 5.45 -14.13 17.62
C THR A 497 5.31 -13.54 19.02
N VAL A 498 5.64 -12.27 19.20
CA VAL A 498 5.65 -11.59 20.50
C VAL A 498 4.77 -10.35 20.43
N ALA A 499 3.78 -10.26 21.29
CA ALA A 499 2.95 -9.05 21.41
C ALA A 499 3.77 -7.88 22.00
N GLN A 500 3.49 -6.66 21.53
CA GLN A 500 4.07 -5.44 22.11
C GLN A 500 3.47 -5.17 23.49
N ASP A 501 4.34 -4.91 24.47
CA ASP A 501 3.94 -4.38 25.77
C ASP A 501 3.86 -2.85 25.70
N HIS A 502 2.67 -2.29 25.67
CA HIS A 502 2.44 -0.85 25.60
C HIS A 502 2.59 -0.14 26.95
N GLY A 503 2.75 -0.88 28.06
CA GLY A 503 2.94 -0.33 29.40
C GLY A 503 1.72 0.39 29.97
N LEU A 504 0.51 0.12 29.46
CA LEU A 504 -0.72 0.82 29.84
C LEU A 504 -1.11 0.59 31.31
N SER A 505 -0.77 -0.57 31.88
CA SER A 505 -1.06 -0.87 33.30
C SER A 505 -0.38 0.10 34.27
N GLY A 506 0.76 0.69 33.86
CA GLY A 506 1.49 1.69 34.63
C GLY A 506 1.10 3.14 34.31
N ALA A 507 0.10 3.38 33.46
CA ALA A 507 -0.31 4.73 33.09
C ALA A 507 -0.94 5.46 34.27
N LEU A 508 -0.59 6.74 34.44
CA LEU A 508 -1.14 7.61 35.52
C LEU A 508 -2.67 7.70 35.45
N ASP A 509 -3.24 7.59 34.24
CA ASP A 509 -4.68 7.61 34.02
C ASP A 509 -5.43 6.53 34.82
N ASN A 510 -4.86 5.35 35.00
CA ASN A 510 -5.46 4.27 35.81
C ASN A 510 -5.60 4.68 37.28
N GLU A 511 -4.58 5.35 37.83
CA GLU A 511 -4.65 5.88 39.18
C GLU A 511 -5.69 7.01 39.29
N LEU A 512 -5.67 7.95 38.32
CA LEU A 512 -6.62 9.06 38.30
C LEU A 512 -8.06 8.58 38.15
N MET A 513 -8.32 7.61 37.28
CA MET A 513 -9.65 6.99 37.14
C MET A 513 -10.11 6.30 38.42
N ALA A 514 -9.24 5.51 39.05
CA ALA A 514 -9.57 4.85 40.32
C ALA A 514 -9.91 5.86 41.44
N ARG A 515 -9.16 6.95 41.54
CA ARG A 515 -9.41 8.04 42.50
C ARG A 515 -10.68 8.84 42.20
N ALA A 516 -11.03 8.97 40.92
CA ALA A 516 -12.21 9.69 40.45
C ALA A 516 -13.47 8.81 40.31
N ALA A 517 -13.41 7.51 40.56
CA ALA A 517 -14.48 6.55 40.27
C ALA A 517 -15.85 7.00 40.86
N LYS A 518 -15.89 7.38 42.13
CA LYS A 518 -17.12 7.86 42.78
C LYS A 518 -17.67 9.12 42.11
N SER A 519 -16.79 10.05 41.73
CA SER A 519 -17.18 11.28 41.04
C SER A 519 -17.73 11.02 39.62
N ILE A 520 -17.17 10.06 38.95
CA ILE A 520 -17.64 9.64 37.59
C ILE A 520 -19.04 9.03 37.69
N GLU A 521 -19.30 8.20 38.71
CA GLU A 521 -20.59 7.55 38.90
C GLU A 521 -21.69 8.50 39.43
N THR A 522 -21.35 9.39 40.34
CA THR A 522 -22.34 10.22 41.07
C THR A 522 -22.45 11.66 40.59
N GLY A 523 -21.51 12.12 39.75
CA GLY A 523 -21.39 13.52 39.35
C GLY A 523 -20.89 14.46 40.47
N GLU A 524 -20.47 13.92 41.64
CA GLU A 524 -19.89 14.72 42.73
C GLU A 524 -18.56 15.36 42.29
N LYS A 525 -18.34 16.61 42.68
CA LYS A 525 -17.05 17.27 42.42
C LYS A 525 -15.95 16.67 43.27
N ILE A 526 -14.89 16.25 42.64
CA ILE A 526 -13.67 15.78 43.29
C ILE A 526 -12.51 16.73 43.01
N ARG A 527 -11.62 16.88 43.97
CA ARG A 527 -10.35 17.57 43.84
C ARG A 527 -9.26 16.78 44.51
N PHE A 528 -8.23 16.45 43.78
CA PHE A 528 -7.02 15.83 44.33
C PHE A 528 -5.77 16.44 43.68
N SER A 529 -4.65 16.32 44.37
CA SER A 529 -3.35 16.71 43.88
C SER A 529 -2.39 15.55 43.95
N SER A 530 -1.46 15.47 43.05
CA SER A 530 -0.37 14.49 43.03
C SER A 530 0.94 15.23 42.78
N PRO A 531 2.07 14.84 43.39
CA PRO A 531 3.37 15.36 42.95
C PRO A 531 3.61 14.94 41.50
N ILE A 532 4.26 15.82 40.73
CA ILE A 532 4.66 15.57 39.36
C ILE A 532 5.97 14.80 39.35
#